data_cf03209842585952f44ab6aac189328c
#
_entry.id   cf03209842585952f44ab6aac189328c
#
_cell.length_a   1.000
_cell.length_b   1.000
_cell.length_c   1.000
_cell.angle_alpha   90.00
_cell.angle_beta   90.00
_cell.angle_gamma   90.00
#
_symmetry.space_group_name_H-M   'P 1'
#
loop_
_entity.id
_entity.type
_entity.pdbx_description
1 polymer ?
#
loop_
_entity_poly.entity_id
_entity_poly.type
_entity_poly.pdbx_seq_one_letter_code
_entity_poly.pdbx_strand_id
1 'polypeptide(L)'
;MKILLACSSGGHLTQALALRPWWGEHERCWATFPVEDARSRLADERVFEIHYPTVRNLPNLARHFALARRVLAQERPDVVFSTGAAIALPFFAQARMFGARTVYLEPVDRITSPGLSGRLVYPFADEFLVQWEQLRRFYPGSRNVGVVL
;
A
#
# COMPACT_ATOMS: atom_id res chain seq x y z
N MET A 1 -8.14 8.86 13.52
CA MET A 1 -6.89 8.60 12.76
C MET A 1 -7.20 8.71 11.28
N LYS A 2 -6.27 9.20 10.49
CA LYS A 2 -6.42 9.27 9.03
C LYS A 2 -5.50 8.27 8.33
N ILE A 3 -6.05 7.46 7.44
CA ILE A 3 -5.34 6.38 6.76
C ILE A 3 -5.29 6.64 5.26
N LEU A 4 -4.10 6.57 4.67
CA LEU A 4 -3.90 6.51 3.22
C LEU A 4 -3.67 5.06 2.82
N LEU A 5 -4.56 4.50 1.98
CA LEU A 5 -4.43 3.16 1.43
C LEU A 5 -3.85 3.26 0.01
N ALA A 6 -2.61 2.82 -0.18
CA ALA A 6 -1.90 2.87 -1.45
C ALA A 6 -1.72 1.45 -2.00
N CYS A 7 -2.49 1.08 -3.01
CA CYS A 7 -2.44 -0.26 -3.62
C CYS A 7 -2.80 -0.22 -5.10
N SER A 8 -2.38 -1.24 -5.84
CA SER A 8 -2.89 -1.44 -7.20
C SER A 8 -4.31 -1.99 -7.18
N SER A 9 -4.95 -2.04 -8.34
CA SER A 9 -6.25 -2.69 -8.54
C SER A 9 -6.18 -4.22 -8.41
N GLY A 10 -7.31 -4.90 -8.58
CA GLY A 10 -7.39 -6.36 -8.55
C GLY A 10 -7.18 -6.95 -7.17
N GLY A 11 -6.35 -7.99 -7.04
CA GLY A 11 -6.13 -8.73 -5.80
C GLY A 11 -5.62 -7.86 -4.64
N HIS A 12 -4.75 -6.89 -4.92
CA HIS A 12 -4.27 -5.95 -3.90
C HIS A 12 -5.39 -5.10 -3.32
N LEU A 13 -6.26 -4.57 -4.18
CA LEU A 13 -7.44 -3.82 -3.76
C LEU A 13 -8.41 -4.72 -2.97
N THR A 14 -8.62 -5.95 -3.43
CA THR A 14 -9.48 -6.92 -2.74
C THR A 14 -8.99 -7.17 -1.31
N GLN A 15 -7.71 -7.40 -1.11
CA GLN A 15 -7.13 -7.58 0.23
C GLN A 15 -7.25 -6.32 1.09
N ALA A 16 -7.02 -5.14 0.51
CA ALA A 16 -7.19 -3.89 1.23
C ALA A 16 -8.65 -3.70 1.68
N LEU A 17 -9.62 -4.05 0.83
CA LEU A 17 -11.05 -3.98 1.15
C LEU A 17 -11.48 -5.02 2.20
N ALA A 18 -10.87 -6.21 2.22
CA ALA A 18 -11.12 -7.22 3.25
C ALA A 18 -10.78 -6.72 4.67
N LEU A 19 -9.90 -5.73 4.78
CA LEU A 19 -9.55 -5.07 6.04
C LEU A 19 -10.48 -3.93 6.44
N ARG A 20 -11.63 -3.78 5.79
CA ARG A 20 -12.62 -2.75 6.12
C ARG A 20 -13.01 -2.71 7.60
N PRO A 21 -13.13 -3.82 8.33
CA PRO A 21 -13.39 -3.77 9.76
C PRO A 21 -12.35 -2.99 10.58
N TRP A 22 -11.10 -2.92 10.08
CA TRP A 22 -10.05 -2.14 10.72
C TRP A 22 -10.08 -0.66 10.33
N TRP A 23 -10.14 -0.34 9.03
CA TRP A 23 -10.02 1.04 8.58
C TRP A 23 -11.37 1.77 8.42
N GLY A 24 -12.50 1.04 8.44
CA GLY A 24 -13.81 1.56 8.05
C GLY A 24 -14.34 2.70 8.95
N GLU A 25 -13.94 2.75 10.21
CA GLU A 25 -14.33 3.81 11.15
C GLU A 25 -13.37 5.00 11.17
N HIS A 26 -12.32 4.96 10.33
CA HIS A 26 -11.33 6.01 10.27
C HIS A 26 -11.51 6.89 9.03
N GLU A 27 -11.08 8.14 9.15
CA GLU A 27 -10.92 9.00 7.98
C GLU A 27 -9.89 8.37 7.03
N ARG A 28 -10.19 8.37 5.73
CA ARG A 28 -9.32 7.66 4.77
C ARG A 28 -9.32 8.29 3.38
N CYS A 29 -8.26 7.99 2.65
CA CYS A 29 -8.14 8.24 1.22
C CYS A 29 -7.37 7.11 0.56
N TRP A 30 -7.49 7.01 -0.76
CA TRP A 30 -6.92 5.93 -1.55
C TRP A 30 -5.99 6.47 -2.63
N ALA A 31 -4.94 5.72 -2.93
CA ALA A 31 -4.12 5.92 -4.12
C ALA A 31 -4.11 4.60 -4.90
N THR A 32 -4.78 4.58 -6.06
CA THR A 32 -4.95 3.37 -6.87
C THR A 32 -5.14 3.69 -8.35
N PHE A 33 -5.17 2.65 -9.20
CA PHE A 33 -5.39 2.83 -10.63
C PHE A 33 -6.81 3.25 -10.96
N PRO A 34 -7.00 4.09 -11.99
CA PRO A 34 -8.31 4.54 -12.46
C PRO A 34 -8.99 3.49 -13.37
N VAL A 35 -9.04 2.23 -12.92
CA VAL A 35 -9.72 1.15 -13.64
C VAL A 35 -11.16 1.00 -13.15
N GLU A 36 -12.03 0.46 -14.01
CA GLU A 36 -13.47 0.35 -13.75
C GLU A 36 -13.79 -0.38 -12.44
N ASP A 37 -13.11 -1.51 -12.17
CA ASP A 37 -13.27 -2.25 -10.92
C ASP A 37 -12.97 -1.36 -9.69
N ALA A 38 -11.87 -0.62 -9.71
CA ALA A 38 -11.51 0.26 -8.60
C ALA A 38 -12.48 1.43 -8.46
N ARG A 39 -12.91 2.05 -9.58
CA ARG A 39 -13.88 3.14 -9.57
C ARG A 39 -15.22 2.71 -8.99
N SER A 40 -15.69 1.53 -9.39
CA SER A 40 -16.96 0.97 -8.88
C SER A 40 -16.90 0.67 -7.39
N ARG A 41 -15.82 0.01 -6.93
CA ARG A 41 -15.67 -0.42 -5.53
C ARG A 41 -15.36 0.72 -4.56
N LEU A 42 -14.82 1.82 -5.06
CA LEU A 42 -14.41 3.01 -4.30
C LEU A 42 -15.25 4.25 -4.67
N ALA A 43 -16.46 4.07 -5.18
CA ALA A 43 -17.31 5.16 -5.69
C ALA A 43 -17.58 6.26 -4.63
N ASP A 44 -17.69 5.88 -3.37
CA ASP A 44 -17.94 6.80 -2.24
C ASP A 44 -16.66 7.20 -1.49
N GLU A 45 -15.50 6.84 -2.02
CA GLU A 45 -14.22 7.07 -1.39
C GLU A 45 -13.44 8.21 -2.06
N ARG A 46 -12.59 8.87 -1.27
CA ARG A 46 -11.64 9.86 -1.80
C ARG A 46 -10.45 9.15 -2.42
N VAL A 47 -10.34 9.23 -3.76
CA VAL A 47 -9.33 8.51 -4.53
C VAL A 47 -8.39 9.45 -5.26
N PHE A 48 -7.10 9.21 -5.17
CA PHE A 48 -6.05 9.78 -6.00
C PHE A 48 -5.64 8.75 -7.06
N GLU A 49 -5.85 9.08 -8.32
CA GLU A 49 -5.54 8.20 -9.42
C GLU A 49 -4.03 8.17 -9.70
N ILE A 50 -3.48 6.97 -9.82
CA ILE A 50 -2.06 6.74 -10.13
C ILE A 50 -1.87 6.40 -11.59
N HIS A 51 -0.67 6.71 -12.12
CA HIS A 51 -0.35 6.51 -13.53
C HIS A 51 -0.08 5.02 -13.84
N TYR A 52 -0.58 4.56 -14.97
CA TYR A 52 -0.35 3.22 -15.51
C TYR A 52 0.58 3.31 -16.74
N PRO A 53 1.48 2.34 -16.98
CA PRO A 53 1.85 1.21 -16.14
C PRO A 53 2.81 1.59 -15.00
N THR A 54 2.87 0.77 -13.93
CA THR A 54 3.83 0.96 -12.82
C THR A 54 5.06 0.09 -12.95
N VAL A 55 4.94 -1.06 -13.62
CA VAL A 55 6.01 -2.06 -13.69
C VAL A 55 7.06 -1.62 -14.71
N ARG A 56 8.34 -1.59 -14.27
CA ARG A 56 9.51 -1.27 -15.11
C ARG A 56 9.39 0.03 -15.91
N ASN A 57 8.73 1.03 -15.34
CA ASN A 57 8.55 2.32 -15.99
C ASN A 57 9.12 3.43 -15.10
N LEU A 58 10.38 3.82 -15.35
CA LEU A 58 11.08 4.85 -14.59
C LEU A 58 10.42 6.25 -14.67
N PRO A 59 9.95 6.73 -15.84
CA PRO A 59 9.21 7.99 -15.90
C PRO A 59 7.96 8.00 -15.04
N ASN A 60 7.18 6.91 -15.04
CA ASN A 60 6.01 6.81 -14.18
C ASN A 60 6.38 6.67 -12.70
N LEU A 61 7.48 6.00 -12.39
CA LEU A 61 7.99 5.94 -11.02
C LEU A 61 8.30 7.36 -10.49
N ALA A 62 8.96 8.20 -11.28
CA ALA A 62 9.22 9.59 -10.92
C ALA A 62 7.92 10.39 -10.72
N ARG A 63 6.93 10.19 -11.60
CA ARG A 63 5.58 10.80 -11.45
C ARG A 63 4.90 10.33 -10.16
N HIS A 64 5.05 9.07 -9.79
CA HIS A 64 4.49 8.52 -8.56
C HIS A 64 5.17 9.11 -7.31
N PHE A 65 6.47 9.38 -7.34
CA PHE A 65 7.15 10.09 -6.26
C PHE A 65 6.62 11.51 -6.10
N ALA A 66 6.41 12.24 -7.20
CA ALA A 66 5.82 13.58 -7.17
C ALA A 66 4.36 13.55 -6.67
N LEU A 67 3.57 12.59 -7.15
CA LEU A 67 2.19 12.37 -6.70
C LEU A 67 2.14 12.05 -5.20
N ALA A 68 2.96 11.10 -4.74
CA ALA A 68 3.02 10.70 -3.34
C ALA A 68 3.36 11.89 -2.43
N ARG A 69 4.35 12.71 -2.82
CA ARG A 69 4.70 13.93 -2.10
C ARG A 69 3.52 14.90 -1.98
N ARG A 70 2.80 15.13 -3.09
CA ARG A 70 1.62 16.00 -3.11
C ARG A 70 0.51 15.47 -2.21
N VAL A 71 0.19 14.18 -2.33
CA VAL A 71 -0.87 13.55 -1.55
C VAL A 71 -0.53 13.55 -0.06
N LEU A 72 0.69 13.17 0.31
CA LEU A 72 1.14 13.15 1.70
C LEU A 72 1.13 14.56 2.32
N ALA A 73 1.54 15.58 1.56
CA ALA A 73 1.49 16.98 2.02
C ALA A 73 0.06 17.49 2.20
N GLN A 74 -0.84 17.12 1.30
CA GLN A 74 -2.24 17.54 1.30
C GLN A 74 -3.05 16.82 2.37
N GLU A 75 -2.94 15.50 2.43
CA GLU A 75 -3.78 14.66 3.29
C GLU A 75 -3.25 14.52 4.72
N ARG A 76 -1.93 14.63 4.91
CA ARG A 76 -1.29 14.45 6.22
C ARG A 76 -1.79 13.21 6.96
N PRO A 77 -1.74 12.02 6.35
CA PRO A 77 -2.21 10.81 7.00
C PRO A 77 -1.37 10.46 8.23
N ASP A 78 -2.00 9.85 9.23
CA ASP A 78 -1.31 9.26 10.37
C ASP A 78 -0.64 7.93 9.99
N VAL A 79 -1.28 7.20 9.07
CA VAL A 79 -0.82 5.90 8.60
C VAL A 79 -0.89 5.82 7.08
N VAL A 80 0.16 5.31 6.46
CA VAL A 80 0.19 4.85 5.07
C VAL A 80 0.18 3.33 5.08
N PHE A 81 -0.88 2.74 4.54
CA PHE A 81 -1.06 1.29 4.45
C PHE A 81 -0.97 0.84 2.99
N SER A 82 -0.34 -0.31 2.74
CA SER A 82 -0.31 -0.92 1.41
C SER A 82 -0.37 -2.45 1.48
N THR A 83 -1.11 -3.03 0.54
CA THR A 83 -1.13 -4.48 0.27
C THR A 83 -0.19 -4.86 -0.88
N GLY A 84 0.63 -3.92 -1.37
CA GLY A 84 1.65 -4.20 -2.37
C GLY A 84 1.55 -3.41 -3.65
N ALA A 85 2.31 -3.88 -4.64
CA ALA A 85 2.64 -3.27 -5.91
C ALA A 85 3.64 -2.09 -5.81
N ALA A 86 4.17 -1.71 -6.99
CA ALA A 86 5.22 -0.70 -7.09
C ALA A 86 4.82 0.68 -6.55
N ILE A 87 3.52 0.97 -6.47
CA ILE A 87 3.02 2.23 -5.93
C ILE A 87 3.32 2.42 -4.43
N ALA A 88 3.51 1.34 -3.69
CA ALA A 88 3.83 1.43 -2.27
C ALA A 88 5.15 2.18 -2.02
N LEU A 89 6.16 1.95 -2.84
CA LEU A 89 7.49 2.50 -2.65
C LEU A 89 7.53 4.04 -2.59
N PRO A 90 6.96 4.80 -3.54
CA PRO A 90 6.94 6.26 -3.48
C PRO A 90 6.30 6.83 -2.21
N PHE A 91 5.23 6.20 -1.72
CA PHE A 91 4.56 6.63 -0.50
C PHE A 91 5.38 6.28 0.74
N PHE A 92 5.88 5.04 0.84
CA PHE A 92 6.63 4.56 2.00
C PHE A 92 7.95 5.32 2.18
N ALA A 93 8.68 5.56 1.09
CA ALA A 93 9.95 6.28 1.15
C ALA A 93 9.82 7.73 1.66
N GLN A 94 8.64 8.33 1.55
CA GLN A 94 8.40 9.72 1.91
C GLN A 94 7.51 9.90 3.14
N ALA A 95 6.82 8.86 3.60
CA ALA A 95 5.81 8.96 4.66
C ALA A 95 6.33 9.62 5.94
N ARG A 96 7.53 9.24 6.39
CA ARG A 96 8.14 9.79 7.61
C ARG A 96 8.39 11.29 7.56
N MET A 97 8.67 11.84 6.36
CA MET A 97 8.86 13.28 6.19
C MET A 97 7.59 14.08 6.47
N PHE A 98 6.43 13.42 6.41
CA PHE A 98 5.12 14.00 6.68
C PHE A 98 4.49 13.53 7.99
N GLY A 99 5.26 12.82 8.83
CA GLY A 99 4.83 12.34 10.13
C GLY A 99 3.96 11.08 10.11
N ALA A 100 3.85 10.42 8.95
CA ALA A 100 3.06 9.19 8.82
C ALA A 100 3.87 7.94 9.15
N ARG A 101 3.22 6.99 9.83
CA ARG A 101 3.73 5.62 9.99
C ARG A 101 3.37 4.78 8.78
N THR A 102 4.17 3.78 8.49
CA THR A 102 3.99 2.90 7.34
C THR A 102 3.71 1.47 7.78
N VAL A 103 2.66 0.88 7.20
CA VAL A 103 2.25 -0.51 7.45
C VAL A 103 2.11 -1.23 6.12
N TYR A 104 2.90 -2.26 5.92
CA TYR A 104 2.87 -3.06 4.70
C TYR A 104 2.36 -4.47 4.99
N LEU A 105 1.42 -4.95 4.18
CA LEU A 105 0.95 -6.32 4.19
C LEU A 105 1.42 -7.03 2.92
N GLU A 106 2.32 -8.01 3.06
CA GLU A 106 2.77 -8.82 1.91
C GLU A 106 1.56 -9.58 1.33
N PRO A 107 1.39 -9.58 -0.02
CA PRO A 107 0.24 -10.21 -0.65
C PRO A 107 0.09 -11.70 -0.33
N VAL A 108 -1.15 -12.18 -0.30
CA VAL A 108 -1.47 -13.57 0.06
C VAL A 108 -0.87 -14.62 -0.89
N ASP A 109 -0.65 -14.27 -2.15
CA ASP A 109 -0.02 -15.13 -3.16
C ASP A 109 1.50 -15.33 -2.93
N ARG A 110 2.10 -14.57 -2.01
CA ARG A 110 3.49 -14.72 -1.61
C ARG A 110 3.59 -15.71 -0.46
N ILE A 111 3.70 -17.00 -0.78
CA ILE A 111 3.72 -18.07 0.22
C ILE A 111 5.14 -18.42 0.65
N THR A 112 6.03 -18.67 -0.32
CA THR A 112 7.38 -19.21 -0.06
C THR A 112 8.50 -18.26 -0.45
N SER A 113 8.19 -17.20 -1.21
CA SER A 113 9.18 -16.24 -1.68
C SER A 113 8.64 -14.80 -1.61
N PRO A 114 9.48 -13.83 -1.23
CA PRO A 114 9.07 -12.45 -1.12
C PRO A 114 8.81 -11.80 -2.49
N GLY A 115 7.87 -10.88 -2.53
CA GLY A 115 7.65 -10.03 -3.70
C GLY A 115 8.74 -8.96 -3.84
N LEU A 116 8.97 -8.50 -5.08
CA LEU A 116 9.92 -7.40 -5.33
C LEU A 116 9.49 -6.12 -4.59
N SER A 117 8.22 -5.78 -4.64
CA SER A 117 7.68 -4.60 -3.95
C SER A 117 7.90 -4.69 -2.44
N GLY A 118 7.63 -5.85 -1.83
CA GLY A 118 7.87 -6.08 -0.41
C GLY A 118 9.33 -5.88 -0.04
N ARG A 119 10.26 -6.42 -0.82
CA ARG A 119 11.71 -6.23 -0.60
C ARG A 119 12.12 -4.75 -0.66
N LEU A 120 11.56 -4.00 -1.61
CA LEU A 120 11.90 -2.59 -1.79
C LEU A 120 11.31 -1.69 -0.70
N VAL A 121 10.11 -1.99 -0.19
CA VAL A 121 9.47 -1.18 0.85
C VAL A 121 9.89 -1.57 2.26
N TYR A 122 10.41 -2.78 2.47
CA TYR A 122 10.78 -3.30 3.78
C TYR A 122 11.65 -2.34 4.62
N PRO A 123 12.70 -1.68 4.06
CA PRO A 123 13.50 -0.72 4.82
C PRO A 123 12.74 0.54 5.29
N PHE A 124 11.60 0.84 4.65
CA PHE A 124 10.78 2.01 4.92
C PHE A 124 9.52 1.69 5.74
N ALA A 125 9.26 0.40 5.99
CA ALA A 125 8.08 -0.04 6.73
C ALA A 125 8.32 0.05 8.24
N ASP A 126 7.43 0.74 8.97
CA ASP A 126 7.43 0.72 10.43
C ASP A 126 6.83 -0.59 10.95
N GLU A 127 5.82 -1.12 10.26
CA GLU A 127 5.26 -2.44 10.50
C GLU A 127 5.25 -3.22 9.18
N PHE A 128 5.79 -4.42 9.20
CA PHE A 128 5.77 -5.34 8.06
C PHE A 128 5.01 -6.61 8.44
N LEU A 129 3.90 -6.84 7.75
CA LEU A 129 2.99 -7.94 8.02
C LEU A 129 3.11 -8.99 6.93
N VAL A 130 3.13 -10.25 7.32
CA VAL A 130 3.11 -11.40 6.41
C VAL A 130 1.90 -12.27 6.71
N GLN A 131 1.43 -12.98 5.70
CA GLN A 131 0.27 -13.88 5.81
C GLN A 131 0.68 -15.35 5.96
N TRP A 132 1.95 -15.64 5.72
CA TRP A 132 2.53 -16.98 5.79
C TRP A 132 3.80 -16.97 6.64
N GLU A 133 3.90 -17.91 7.58
CA GLU A 133 5.03 -17.99 8.51
C GLU A 133 6.38 -18.12 7.79
N GLN A 134 6.39 -18.82 6.65
CA GLN A 134 7.59 -19.04 5.84
C GLN A 134 8.25 -17.73 5.36
N LEU A 135 7.49 -16.65 5.21
CA LEU A 135 8.02 -15.36 4.76
C LEU A 135 8.84 -14.64 5.83
N ARG A 136 8.64 -14.95 7.10
CA ARG A 136 9.36 -14.28 8.20
C ARG A 136 10.87 -14.46 8.12
N ARG A 137 11.35 -15.53 7.50
CA ARG A 137 12.79 -15.73 7.27
C ARG A 137 13.43 -14.68 6.35
N PHE A 138 12.62 -14.05 5.46
CA PHE A 138 13.06 -13.00 4.54
C PHE A 138 12.89 -11.59 5.12
N TYR A 139 12.01 -11.45 6.10
CA TYR A 139 11.64 -10.19 6.72
C TYR A 139 11.79 -10.30 8.27
N PRO A 140 13.02 -10.23 8.79
CA PRO A 140 13.24 -10.25 10.24
C PRO A 140 12.46 -9.13 10.92
N GLY A 141 11.75 -9.44 12.00
CA GLY A 141 10.88 -8.47 12.69
C GLY A 141 9.47 -8.35 12.10
N SER A 142 9.17 -9.01 10.99
CA SER A 142 7.79 -9.06 10.48
C SER A 142 6.88 -9.87 11.41
N ARG A 143 5.58 -9.54 11.35
CA ARG A 143 4.54 -10.23 12.12
C ARG A 143 3.64 -11.03 11.20
N ASN A 144 3.41 -12.30 11.52
CA ASN A 144 2.42 -13.11 10.82
C ASN A 144 1.03 -12.78 11.36
N VAL A 145 0.13 -12.36 10.48
CA VAL A 145 -1.25 -12.00 10.80
C VAL A 145 -2.27 -13.00 10.30
N GLY A 146 -1.80 -14.10 9.68
CA GLY A 146 -2.68 -15.06 9.01
C GLY A 146 -3.19 -14.54 7.66
N VAL A 147 -4.04 -15.34 7.03
CA VAL A 147 -4.60 -15.04 5.71
C VAL A 147 -5.71 -14.01 5.81
N VAL A 148 -5.61 -12.96 5.00
CA VAL A 148 -6.59 -11.90 4.87
C VAL A 148 -7.28 -12.04 3.50
N LEU A 149 -8.54 -12.47 3.51
CA LEU A 149 -9.39 -12.64 2.32
C LEU A 149 -10.80 -12.12 2.61
#